data_738252925d7c8c6a01de6408d42b0972
#
_entry.id   738252925d7c8c6a01de6408d42b0972
#
_cell.length_a   1.000
_cell.length_b   1.000
_cell.length_c   1.000
_cell.angle_alpha   90.00
_cell.angle_beta   90.00
_cell.angle_gamma   90.00
#
_symmetry.space_group_name_H-M   'P 1'
#
loop_
_entity.id
_entity.type
_entity.pdbx_description
1 polymer ?
#
loop_
_entity_poly.entity_id
_entity_poly.type
_entity_poly.pdbx_seq_one_letter_code
_entity_poly.pdbx_strand_id
1 'polypeptide(L)'
;MPGTQERTCEARQRWSLCAVRIEGNRISVKGQDLITGIPKTIEVPYDEIRQALSETVFQITNAIKRALDKTPPEHASDIIDFGIILTGGGSLLKDLDLHIRNKTGLPVHVAEEPLLSVVKGTGIVLGDIKRYSNVLLA
;
A
#
# COMPACT_ATOMS: atom_id res chain seq x y z
N MET A 1 -7.22 23.02 -14.28
CA MET A 1 -7.65 22.54 -12.95
C MET A 1 -7.66 21.03 -13.01
N PRO A 2 -6.80 20.29 -12.32
CA PRO A 2 -6.86 18.83 -12.30
C PRO A 2 -8.16 18.43 -11.59
N GLY A 3 -8.88 17.53 -12.25
CA GLY A 3 -10.26 17.24 -11.95
C GLY A 3 -10.50 16.64 -10.56
N THR A 4 -11.69 16.87 -10.08
CA THR A 4 -12.25 16.34 -8.84
C THR A 4 -12.12 14.81 -8.69
N GLN A 5 -11.94 14.10 -9.82
CA GLN A 5 -11.72 12.66 -9.87
C GLN A 5 -10.37 12.20 -9.27
N GLU A 6 -9.27 12.93 -9.49
CA GLU A 6 -7.96 12.55 -8.94
C GLU A 6 -7.93 12.70 -7.42
N ARG A 7 -8.47 13.80 -6.89
CA ARG A 7 -8.57 13.99 -5.43
C ARG A 7 -9.48 12.97 -4.74
N THR A 8 -10.50 12.50 -5.44
CA THR A 8 -11.39 11.45 -4.93
C THR A 8 -10.69 10.11 -4.89
N CYS A 9 -9.82 9.83 -5.87
CA CYS A 9 -9.04 8.60 -5.94
C CYS A 9 -7.96 8.57 -4.82
N GLU A 10 -7.26 9.67 -4.59
CA GLU A 10 -6.29 9.79 -3.49
C GLU A 10 -6.97 9.69 -2.11
N ALA A 11 -8.13 10.32 -1.94
CA ALA A 11 -8.91 10.19 -0.71
C ALA A 11 -9.38 8.74 -0.49
N ARG A 12 -9.80 8.04 -1.54
CA ARG A 12 -10.17 6.62 -1.47
C ARG A 12 -9.00 5.73 -1.06
N GLN A 13 -7.82 5.94 -1.62
CA GLN A 13 -6.63 5.15 -1.29
C GLN A 13 -6.15 5.35 0.15
N ARG A 14 -6.23 6.58 0.65
CA ARG A 14 -5.70 6.95 1.97
C ARG A 14 -6.52 6.42 3.15
N TRP A 15 -7.79 6.06 2.97
CA TRP A 15 -8.72 5.78 4.07
C TRP A 15 -9.25 4.35 4.14
N SER A 16 -8.82 3.45 3.28
CA SER A 16 -9.61 2.29 2.94
C SER A 16 -9.24 0.97 3.57
N LEU A 17 -8.13 0.88 4.26
CA LEU A 17 -7.65 -0.38 4.84
C LEU A 17 -7.76 -0.47 6.35
N CYS A 18 -8.44 0.47 6.98
CA CYS A 18 -8.69 0.39 8.40
C CYS A 18 -9.59 -0.82 8.72
N ALA A 19 -8.97 -1.91 9.15
CA ALA A 19 -9.67 -3.03 9.77
C ALA A 19 -10.19 -2.69 11.17
N VAL A 20 -9.85 -1.51 11.69
CA VAL A 20 -10.32 -1.00 12.97
C VAL A 20 -11.66 -0.31 12.75
N ARG A 21 -12.70 -0.84 13.39
CA ARG A 21 -13.98 -0.20 13.60
C ARG A 21 -13.82 1.29 13.90
N ILE A 22 -14.09 2.13 12.93
CA ILE A 22 -14.42 3.51 13.18
C ILE A 22 -15.92 3.59 12.92
N GLU A 23 -16.69 3.40 13.96
CA GLU A 23 -18.13 3.58 13.93
C GLU A 23 -18.43 5.07 13.67
N GLY A 24 -19.13 5.34 12.59
CA GLY A 24 -19.70 6.65 12.33
C GLY A 24 -18.94 7.56 11.38
N ASN A 25 -17.91 7.13 10.71
CA ASN A 25 -17.13 8.00 9.81
C ASN A 25 -17.61 7.89 8.34
N ARG A 26 -18.06 9.02 7.80
CA ARG A 26 -18.39 9.19 6.39
C ARG A 26 -17.48 10.24 5.76
N ILE A 27 -17.17 10.09 4.49
CA ILE A 27 -16.44 11.08 3.70
C ILE A 27 -17.43 11.82 2.83
N SER A 28 -17.42 13.14 2.92
CA SER A 28 -18.18 14.00 2.01
C SER A 28 -17.39 14.19 0.72
N VAL A 29 -17.96 13.72 -0.39
CA VAL A 29 -17.37 13.81 -1.73
C VAL A 29 -18.24 14.73 -2.58
N LYS A 30 -17.60 15.74 -3.17
CA LYS A 30 -18.25 16.67 -4.09
C LYS A 30 -17.94 16.26 -5.53
N GLY A 31 -18.96 16.14 -6.33
CA GLY A 31 -18.83 15.79 -7.74
C GLY A 31 -19.98 16.37 -8.56
N GLN A 32 -19.96 16.12 -9.85
CA GLN A 32 -21.04 16.48 -10.77
C GLN A 32 -21.81 15.21 -11.14
N ASP A 33 -23.12 15.28 -11.03
CA ASP A 33 -23.99 14.21 -11.49
C ASP A 33 -23.89 14.11 -13.03
N LEU A 34 -23.52 12.94 -13.53
CA LEU A 34 -23.29 12.72 -14.95
C LEU A 34 -24.57 12.76 -15.81
N ILE A 35 -25.73 12.57 -15.19
CA ILE A 35 -27.01 12.53 -15.88
C ILE A 35 -27.63 13.94 -15.94
N THR A 36 -27.59 14.64 -14.81
CA THR A 36 -28.25 15.95 -14.67
C THR A 36 -27.31 17.13 -14.86
N GLY A 37 -25.97 16.90 -14.82
CA GLY A 37 -24.97 17.95 -14.88
C GLY A 37 -24.89 18.84 -13.63
N ILE A 38 -25.69 18.56 -12.59
CA ILE A 38 -25.77 19.38 -11.40
C ILE A 38 -24.69 19.00 -10.38
N PRO A 39 -24.01 19.97 -9.75
CA PRO A 39 -23.10 19.68 -8.65
C PRO A 39 -23.83 19.02 -7.47
N LYS A 40 -23.30 17.90 -6.98
CA LYS A 40 -23.88 17.12 -5.90
C LYS A 40 -22.82 16.77 -4.86
N THR A 41 -23.21 16.80 -3.60
CA THR A 41 -22.40 16.29 -2.50
C THR A 41 -23.01 14.98 -2.03
N ILE A 42 -22.18 13.92 -1.96
CA ILE A 42 -22.59 12.62 -1.43
C ILE A 42 -21.72 12.26 -0.23
N GLU A 43 -22.30 11.57 0.72
CA GLU A 43 -21.58 11.00 1.84
C GLU A 43 -21.34 9.52 1.57
N VAL A 44 -20.04 9.13 1.54
CA VAL A 44 -19.63 7.76 1.33
C VAL A 44 -19.17 7.18 2.66
N PRO A 45 -19.79 6.09 3.15
CA PRO A 45 -19.33 5.42 4.35
C PRO A 45 -18.00 4.70 4.11
N TYR A 46 -17.12 4.68 5.11
CA TYR A 46 -15.81 4.02 4.99
C TYR A 46 -15.92 2.52 4.70
N ASP A 47 -16.96 1.87 5.16
CA ASP A 47 -17.17 0.44 4.90
C ASP A 47 -17.34 0.14 3.42
N GLU A 48 -18.00 1.02 2.68
CA GLU A 48 -18.14 0.89 1.22
C GLU A 48 -16.79 1.01 0.51
N ILE A 49 -15.96 1.97 0.94
CA ILE A 49 -14.61 2.14 0.42
C ILE A 49 -13.75 0.91 0.75
N ARG A 50 -13.82 0.41 1.98
CA ARG A 50 -13.12 -0.79 2.41
C ARG A 50 -13.52 -2.02 1.59
N GLN A 51 -14.83 -2.17 1.35
CA GLN A 51 -15.34 -3.27 0.54
C GLN A 51 -14.84 -3.17 -0.91
N ALA A 52 -14.85 -1.98 -1.50
CA ALA A 52 -14.35 -1.76 -2.86
C ALA A 52 -12.85 -2.07 -3.01
N LEU A 53 -12.04 -1.89 -1.96
CA LEU A 53 -10.61 -2.18 -1.98
C LEU A 53 -10.24 -3.59 -1.51
N SER A 54 -11.18 -4.31 -0.91
CA SER A 54 -10.91 -5.63 -0.30
C SER A 54 -10.33 -6.61 -1.30
N GLU A 55 -10.80 -6.62 -2.54
CA GLU A 55 -10.30 -7.50 -3.59
C GLU A 55 -8.86 -7.18 -3.97
N THR A 56 -8.53 -5.90 -4.13
CA THR A 56 -7.15 -5.47 -4.46
C THR A 56 -6.17 -5.84 -3.35
N VAL A 57 -6.56 -5.64 -2.09
CA VAL A 57 -5.74 -6.03 -0.93
C VAL A 57 -5.58 -7.54 -0.85
N PHE A 58 -6.63 -8.29 -1.15
CA PHE A 58 -6.58 -9.75 -1.22
C PHE A 58 -5.59 -10.22 -2.31
N GLN A 59 -5.60 -9.60 -3.49
CA GLN A 59 -4.65 -9.90 -4.57
C GLN A 59 -3.21 -9.62 -4.15
N ILE A 60 -2.95 -8.48 -3.49
CA ILE A 60 -1.63 -8.15 -2.95
C ILE A 60 -1.18 -9.21 -1.93
N THR A 61 -2.04 -9.55 -0.98
CA THR A 61 -1.73 -10.55 0.05
C THR A 61 -1.43 -11.92 -0.54
N ASN A 62 -2.18 -12.34 -1.55
CA ASN A 62 -1.93 -13.59 -2.26
C ASN A 62 -0.63 -13.56 -3.07
N ALA A 63 -0.27 -12.41 -3.64
CA ALA A 63 1.01 -12.25 -4.32
C ALA A 63 2.18 -12.40 -3.33
N ILE A 64 2.08 -11.81 -2.14
CA ILE A 64 3.07 -11.96 -1.06
C ILE A 64 3.19 -13.44 -0.66
N LYS A 65 2.08 -14.13 -0.40
CA LYS A 65 2.10 -15.55 -0.04
C LYS A 65 2.78 -16.40 -1.11
N ARG A 66 2.45 -16.20 -2.37
CA ARG A 66 3.10 -16.91 -3.48
C ARG A 66 4.59 -16.62 -3.61
N ALA A 67 5.03 -15.42 -3.25
CA ALA A 67 6.45 -15.08 -3.22
C ALA A 67 7.15 -15.82 -2.08
N LEU A 68 6.54 -15.85 -0.89
CA LEU A 68 7.05 -16.59 0.27
C LEU A 68 7.11 -18.09 -0.01
N ASP A 69 6.11 -18.68 -0.63
CA ASP A 69 6.07 -20.11 -0.99
C ASP A 69 7.18 -20.50 -1.97
N LYS A 70 7.65 -19.56 -2.81
CA LYS A 70 8.75 -19.76 -3.76
C LYS A 70 10.12 -19.46 -3.17
N THR A 71 10.18 -18.93 -1.96
CA THR A 71 11.44 -18.56 -1.33
C THR A 71 12.16 -19.82 -0.84
N PRO A 72 13.46 -19.99 -1.16
CA PRO A 72 14.26 -21.12 -0.66
C PRO A 72 14.29 -21.14 0.88
N PRO A 73 14.33 -22.35 1.49
CA PRO A 73 14.35 -22.51 2.95
C PRO A 73 15.48 -21.75 3.65
N GLU A 74 16.62 -21.57 2.96
CA GLU A 74 17.79 -20.87 3.48
C GLU A 74 17.47 -19.39 3.81
N HIS A 75 16.59 -18.76 3.04
CA HIS A 75 16.14 -17.38 3.26
C HIS A 75 14.88 -17.27 4.14
N ALA A 76 14.21 -18.40 4.38
CA ALA A 76 12.99 -18.38 5.20
C ALA A 76 13.28 -17.97 6.65
N SER A 77 14.43 -18.35 7.20
CA SER A 77 14.87 -17.95 8.54
C SER A 77 15.03 -16.42 8.62
N ASP A 78 15.70 -15.84 7.65
CA ASP A 78 15.93 -14.39 7.60
C ASP A 78 14.62 -13.62 7.51
N ILE A 79 13.64 -14.15 6.77
CA ILE A 79 12.31 -13.51 6.64
C ILE A 79 11.54 -13.58 7.97
N ILE A 80 11.71 -14.64 8.75
CA ILE A 80 11.08 -14.75 10.07
C ILE A 80 11.68 -13.71 11.03
N ASP A 81 13.00 -13.51 10.98
CA ASP A 81 13.71 -12.63 11.89
C ASP A 81 13.57 -11.15 11.50
N PHE A 82 13.76 -10.82 10.22
CA PHE A 82 13.74 -9.44 9.71
C PHE A 82 12.37 -8.97 9.21
N GLY A 83 11.50 -9.91 8.86
CA GLY A 83 10.15 -9.61 8.40
C GLY A 83 10.07 -9.04 6.97
N ILE A 84 8.96 -8.39 6.69
CA ILE A 84 8.64 -7.76 5.40
C ILE A 84 8.70 -6.25 5.56
N ILE A 85 9.44 -5.57 4.69
CA ILE A 85 9.50 -4.11 4.66
C ILE A 85 8.62 -3.60 3.52
N LEU A 86 7.64 -2.77 3.85
CA LEU A 86 6.77 -2.12 2.89
C LEU A 86 7.35 -0.76 2.49
N THR A 87 7.39 -0.49 1.19
CA THR A 87 7.91 0.75 0.62
C THR A 87 7.01 1.22 -0.53
N GLY A 88 7.23 2.44 -0.99
CA GLY A 88 6.42 3.07 -2.02
C GLY A 88 5.11 3.67 -1.47
N GLY A 89 4.36 4.36 -2.33
CA GLY A 89 3.12 5.05 -1.95
C GLY A 89 2.02 4.13 -1.42
N GLY A 90 1.98 2.87 -1.90
CA GLY A 90 1.01 1.88 -1.44
C GLY A 90 1.16 1.48 0.03
N SER A 91 2.38 1.56 0.57
CA SER A 91 2.65 1.27 1.99
C SER A 91 2.04 2.28 2.96
N LEU A 92 1.65 3.46 2.46
CA LEU A 92 0.97 4.50 3.23
C LEU A 92 -0.54 4.22 3.43
N LEU A 93 -1.06 3.16 2.83
CA LEU A 93 -2.41 2.70 3.13
C LEU A 93 -2.50 2.32 4.60
N LYS A 94 -3.44 2.97 5.30
CA LYS A 94 -3.62 2.76 6.73
C LYS A 94 -3.92 1.29 7.04
N ASP A 95 -3.21 0.74 8.04
CA ASP A 95 -3.34 -0.63 8.53
C ASP A 95 -3.07 -1.74 7.49
N LEU A 96 -2.42 -1.43 6.35
CA LEU A 96 -1.99 -2.44 5.39
C LEU A 96 -0.96 -3.39 6.00
N ASP A 97 -0.02 -2.85 6.77
CA ASP A 97 1.00 -3.61 7.51
C ASP A 97 0.36 -4.58 8.49
N LEU A 98 -0.64 -4.14 9.25
CA LEU A 98 -1.40 -4.98 10.18
C LEU A 98 -2.17 -6.08 9.44
N HIS A 99 -2.78 -5.75 8.31
CA HIS A 99 -3.50 -6.72 7.49
C HIS A 99 -2.57 -7.82 6.97
N ILE A 100 -1.43 -7.45 6.40
CA ILE A 100 -0.43 -8.40 5.88
C ILE A 100 0.14 -9.23 7.03
N ARG A 101 0.51 -8.63 8.15
CA ARG A 101 0.99 -9.32 9.37
C ARG A 101 0.00 -10.39 9.83
N ASN A 102 -1.28 -10.05 9.93
CA ASN A 102 -2.33 -10.99 10.34
C ASN A 102 -2.54 -12.13 9.34
N LYS A 103 -2.27 -11.91 8.06
CA LYS A 103 -2.45 -12.92 7.00
C LYS A 103 -1.24 -13.80 6.76
N THR A 104 -0.03 -13.32 7.06
CA THR A 104 1.23 -14.03 6.85
C THR A 104 1.83 -14.59 8.13
N GLY A 105 1.48 -14.02 9.29
CA GLY A 105 2.11 -14.34 10.56
C GLY A 105 3.54 -13.79 10.73
N LEU A 106 4.03 -13.00 9.77
CA LEU A 106 5.38 -12.45 9.76
C LEU A 106 5.41 -11.01 10.28
N PRO A 107 6.53 -10.53 10.85
CA PRO A 107 6.71 -9.11 11.14
C PRO A 107 6.61 -8.29 9.85
N VAL A 108 5.90 -7.16 9.91
CA VAL A 108 5.76 -6.26 8.76
C VAL A 108 6.02 -4.85 9.23
N HIS A 109 6.90 -4.14 8.55
CA HIS A 109 7.31 -2.78 8.88
C HIS A 109 7.15 -1.88 7.66
N VAL A 110 6.72 -0.65 7.88
CA VAL A 110 6.72 0.39 6.86
C VAL A 110 8.05 1.14 6.95
N ALA A 111 8.72 1.36 5.82
CA ALA A 111 9.96 2.13 5.79
C ALA A 111 9.72 3.57 6.30
N GLU A 112 10.74 4.19 6.93
CA GLU A 112 10.63 5.55 7.47
C GLU A 112 10.22 6.58 6.41
N GLU A 113 10.80 6.45 5.21
CA GLU A 113 10.48 7.33 4.06
C GLU A 113 10.10 6.46 2.85
N PRO A 114 8.90 5.87 2.84
CA PRO A 114 8.56 4.85 1.87
C PRO A 114 8.57 5.35 0.42
N LEU A 115 8.27 6.62 0.19
CA LEU A 115 8.30 7.22 -1.15
C LEU A 115 9.73 7.43 -1.66
N LEU A 116 10.70 7.61 -0.78
CA LEU A 116 12.08 7.91 -1.12
C LEU A 116 13.03 6.71 -1.04
N SER A 117 12.57 5.57 -0.54
CA SER A 117 13.39 4.38 -0.30
C SER A 117 14.14 3.92 -1.55
N VAL A 118 13.45 3.89 -2.71
CA VAL A 118 14.07 3.48 -3.99
C VAL A 118 15.13 4.48 -4.42
N VAL A 119 14.84 5.78 -4.37
CA VAL A 119 15.78 6.83 -4.76
C VAL A 119 17.02 6.83 -3.86
N LYS A 120 16.82 6.70 -2.54
CA LYS A 120 17.93 6.60 -1.58
C LYS A 120 18.79 5.36 -1.84
N GLY A 121 18.16 4.21 -2.05
CA GLY A 121 18.88 2.98 -2.38
C GLY A 121 19.68 3.10 -3.67
N THR A 122 19.10 3.64 -4.71
CA THR A 122 19.81 3.93 -5.98
C THR A 122 20.97 4.89 -5.77
N GLY A 123 20.78 5.95 -4.97
CA GLY A 123 21.83 6.91 -4.65
C GLY A 123 23.03 6.25 -3.92
N ILE A 124 22.77 5.34 -2.99
CA ILE A 124 23.82 4.59 -2.29
C ILE A 124 24.62 3.72 -3.27
N VAL A 125 23.94 2.99 -4.16
CA VAL A 125 24.59 2.14 -5.17
C VAL A 125 25.45 2.98 -6.13
N LEU A 126 24.94 4.13 -6.59
CA LEU A 126 25.68 5.04 -7.47
C LEU A 126 26.90 5.69 -6.77
N GLY A 127 26.81 5.90 -5.45
CA GLY A 127 27.91 6.45 -4.65
C GLY A 127 29.12 5.51 -4.55
N ASP A 128 28.93 4.20 -4.64
CA ASP A 128 29.99 3.22 -4.61
C ASP A 128 29.71 2.04 -5.59
N ILE A 129 29.74 2.36 -6.87
CA ILE A 129 29.48 1.39 -7.96
C ILE A 129 30.41 0.18 -7.89
N LYS A 130 31.66 0.35 -7.46
CA LYS A 130 32.62 -0.75 -7.37
C LYS A 130 32.21 -1.79 -6.34
N ARG A 131 31.70 -1.34 -5.19
CA ARG A 131 31.22 -2.21 -4.12
C ARG A 131 29.96 -2.98 -4.52
N TYR A 132 29.09 -2.35 -5.28
CA TYR A 132 27.80 -2.91 -5.68
C TYR A 132 27.76 -3.45 -7.11
N SER A 133 28.94 -3.68 -7.73
CA SER A 133 29.06 -4.19 -9.11
C SER A 133 28.27 -5.49 -9.34
N ASN A 134 28.23 -6.38 -8.35
CA ASN A 134 27.48 -7.64 -8.46
C ASN A 134 25.96 -7.47 -8.52
N VAL A 135 25.43 -6.34 -8.06
CA VAL A 135 23.99 -6.03 -8.10
C VAL A 135 23.61 -5.41 -9.44
N LEU A 136 24.56 -4.79 -10.15
CA LEU A 136 24.33 -4.08 -11.42
C LEU A 136 24.36 -5.00 -12.65
N LEU A 137 24.82 -6.24 -12.49
CA LEU A 137 25.02 -7.20 -13.59
C LEU A 137 23.96 -8.30 -13.66
N ALA A 138 22.88 -8.13 -12.90
CA ALA A 138 21.75 -9.08 -12.87
C ALA A 138 20.69 -8.74 -13.91
#